data_f9b3a4257e68e60694302ed04fcb56e0
#
_entry.id   f9b3a4257e68e60694302ed04fcb56e0
#
_cell.length_a   1.000
_cell.length_b   1.000
_cell.length_c   1.000
_cell.angle_alpha   90.00
_cell.angle_beta   90.00
_cell.angle_gamma   90.00
#
_symmetry.space_group_name_H-M   'P 1'
#
loop_
_entity.id
_entity.type
_entity.pdbx_description
1 polymer ?
#
loop_
_entity_poly.entity_id
_entity_poly.type
_entity_poly.pdbx_seq_one_letter_code
_entity_poly.pdbx_strand_id
1 'polypeptide(L)'
;KSDLMEMCLAAFEQRLDQVEVEWDDRAALGVVMAAGGYPVGYDKGDVISGLPENEQEGAKVFHAGTKIEKGRVVTNGGRVLCATALGLTVGEAKARAYELTEGIRWDRVYYRTDIGYRAVAREG
;
A
#
# COMPACT_ATOMS: atom_id res chain seq x y z
N LYS A 1 13.12 8.72 -4.40
CA LYS A 1 13.18 10.21 -4.47
C LYS A 1 13.07 10.68 -5.92
N SER A 2 13.60 9.91 -6.88
CA SER A 2 13.46 10.21 -8.31
C SER A 2 12.01 10.18 -8.78
N ASP A 3 11.68 11.01 -9.79
CA ASP A 3 10.35 11.03 -10.40
C ASP A 3 10.16 9.81 -11.32
N LEU A 4 9.17 8.98 -11.01
CA LEU A 4 8.86 7.79 -11.80
C LEU A 4 8.40 8.14 -13.22
N MET A 5 7.68 9.26 -13.41
CA MET A 5 7.21 9.70 -14.73
C MET A 5 8.39 10.06 -15.62
N GLU A 6 9.38 10.74 -15.07
CA GLU A 6 10.61 11.08 -15.81
C GLU A 6 11.37 9.83 -16.24
N MET A 7 11.48 8.83 -15.35
CA MET A 7 12.08 7.53 -15.71
C MET A 7 11.30 6.82 -16.81
N CYS A 8 9.96 6.84 -16.79
CA CYS A 8 9.14 6.28 -17.85
C CYS A 8 9.35 7.01 -19.19
N LEU A 9 9.40 8.35 -19.19
CA LEU A 9 9.67 9.14 -20.38
C LEU A 9 11.07 8.83 -20.94
N ALA A 10 12.07 8.75 -20.08
CA ALA A 10 13.43 8.39 -20.47
C ALA A 10 13.49 6.99 -21.10
N ALA A 11 12.70 6.03 -20.60
CA ALA A 11 12.60 4.70 -21.20
C ALA A 11 12.01 4.74 -22.62
N PHE A 12 10.96 5.53 -22.85
CA PHE A 12 10.39 5.74 -24.20
C PHE A 12 11.37 6.40 -25.14
N GLU A 13 12.19 7.33 -24.65
CA GLU A 13 13.20 8.05 -25.40
C GLU A 13 14.51 7.26 -25.56
N GLN A 14 14.58 6.02 -25.08
CA GLN A 14 15.77 5.15 -25.13
C GLN A 14 17.03 5.75 -24.46
N ARG A 15 16.84 6.52 -23.39
CA ARG A 15 17.91 7.15 -22.60
C ARG A 15 17.86 6.80 -21.10
N LEU A 16 17.24 5.67 -20.75
CA LEU A 16 17.10 5.26 -19.35
C LEU A 16 18.46 5.02 -18.67
N ASP A 17 19.48 4.65 -19.44
CA ASP A 17 20.88 4.51 -19.02
C ASP A 17 21.53 5.83 -18.61
N GLN A 18 20.93 6.97 -18.98
CA GLN A 18 21.40 8.32 -18.66
C GLN A 18 20.68 8.93 -17.45
N VAL A 19 19.70 8.21 -16.89
CA VAL A 19 18.94 8.68 -15.72
C VAL A 19 19.59 8.17 -14.44
N GLU A 20 19.98 9.10 -13.57
CA GLU A 20 20.43 8.78 -12.22
C GLU A 20 19.22 8.54 -11.32
N VAL A 21 19.14 7.34 -10.72
CA VAL A 21 18.03 6.98 -9.80
C VAL A 21 18.46 7.24 -8.37
N GLU A 22 17.74 8.14 -7.72
CA GLU A 22 17.93 8.46 -6.31
C GLU A 22 16.92 7.70 -5.44
N TRP A 23 17.41 6.85 -4.56
CA TRP A 23 16.61 6.09 -3.60
C TRP A 23 16.43 6.83 -2.27
N ASP A 24 15.34 6.53 -1.57
CA ASP A 24 15.17 6.93 -0.18
C ASP A 24 15.95 5.94 0.71
N ASP A 25 16.62 6.42 1.73
CA ASP A 25 17.41 5.59 2.66
C ASP A 25 16.51 4.80 3.63
N ARG A 26 15.25 5.21 3.74
CA ARG A 26 14.27 4.54 4.60
C ARG A 26 13.76 3.26 3.97
N ALA A 27 13.47 2.26 4.81
CA ALA A 27 12.74 1.08 4.39
C ALA A 27 11.27 1.41 4.12
N ALA A 28 10.66 0.72 3.16
CA ALA A 28 9.22 0.79 2.89
C ALA A 28 8.58 -0.58 3.05
N LEU A 29 7.40 -0.64 3.67
CA LEU A 29 6.61 -1.87 3.78
C LEU A 29 5.15 -1.58 3.48
N GLY A 30 4.55 -2.42 2.63
CA GLY A 30 3.14 -2.35 2.27
C GLY A 30 2.39 -3.60 2.72
N VAL A 31 1.23 -3.40 3.33
CA VAL A 31 0.28 -4.45 3.72
C VAL A 31 -0.93 -4.38 2.80
N VAL A 32 -1.12 -5.42 1.99
CA VAL A 32 -2.29 -5.52 1.11
C VAL A 32 -3.50 -5.96 1.92
N MET A 33 -4.58 -5.20 1.78
CA MET A 33 -5.88 -5.50 2.36
C MET A 33 -6.82 -6.03 1.27
N ALA A 34 -7.34 -7.22 1.46
CA ALA A 34 -8.14 -7.95 0.50
C ALA A 34 -9.60 -8.10 0.93
N ALA A 35 -10.49 -8.27 -0.04
CA ALA A 35 -11.88 -8.64 0.20
C ALA A 35 -11.96 -10.07 0.76
N GLY A 36 -12.93 -10.33 1.64
CA GLY A 36 -13.14 -11.64 2.23
C GLY A 36 -13.41 -12.71 1.16
N GLY A 37 -12.69 -13.83 1.25
CA GLY A 37 -12.78 -14.93 0.29
C GLY A 37 -11.82 -14.85 -0.91
N TYR A 38 -11.15 -13.70 -1.11
CA TYR A 38 -10.10 -13.59 -2.14
C TYR A 38 -9.01 -14.69 -1.94
N PRO A 39 -8.50 -15.37 -3.01
CA PRO A 39 -8.72 -15.08 -4.44
C PRO A 39 -9.87 -15.84 -5.11
N VAL A 40 -10.53 -16.78 -4.43
CA VAL A 40 -11.46 -17.72 -5.07
C VAL A 40 -12.82 -17.10 -5.38
N GLY A 41 -13.42 -16.40 -4.41
CA GLY A 41 -14.67 -15.69 -4.57
C GLY A 41 -14.77 -14.58 -3.53
N TYR A 42 -15.14 -13.37 -3.95
CA TYR A 42 -15.25 -12.22 -3.06
C TYR A 42 -16.37 -11.28 -3.50
N ASP A 43 -16.97 -10.61 -2.54
CA ASP A 43 -18.01 -9.62 -2.77
C ASP A 43 -17.41 -8.25 -3.11
N LYS A 44 -18.22 -7.42 -3.76
CA LYS A 44 -17.89 -6.04 -4.11
C LYS A 44 -19.00 -5.10 -3.59
N GLY A 45 -18.65 -3.86 -3.34
CA GLY A 45 -19.61 -2.83 -2.93
C GLY A 45 -19.66 -2.61 -1.42
N ASP A 46 -18.80 -3.28 -0.64
CA ASP A 46 -18.70 -3.02 0.81
C ASP A 46 -18.14 -1.62 1.06
N VAL A 47 -18.79 -0.86 1.93
CA VAL A 47 -18.34 0.49 2.30
C VAL A 47 -17.06 0.39 3.12
N ILE A 48 -16.03 1.11 2.68
CA ILE A 48 -14.76 1.21 3.39
C ILE A 48 -14.85 2.38 4.36
N SER A 49 -14.59 2.12 5.63
CA SER A 49 -14.54 3.13 6.71
C SER A 49 -13.13 3.25 7.28
N GLY A 50 -12.85 4.38 7.94
CA GLY A 50 -11.57 4.61 8.62
C GLY A 50 -10.42 4.95 7.69
N LEU A 51 -10.68 5.30 6.44
CA LEU A 51 -9.64 5.84 5.56
C LEU A 51 -9.10 7.16 6.13
N PRO A 52 -7.77 7.37 6.13
CA PRO A 52 -7.20 8.65 6.58
C PRO A 52 -7.75 9.82 5.75
N GLU A 53 -8.20 10.87 6.44
CA GLU A 53 -8.69 12.10 5.78
C GLU A 53 -7.55 12.95 5.22
N ASN A 54 -6.39 12.86 5.83
CA ASN A 54 -5.19 13.61 5.44
C ASN A 54 -4.02 12.67 5.17
N GLU A 55 -3.12 13.10 4.29
CA GLU A 55 -1.85 12.41 4.10
C GLU A 55 -1.01 12.49 5.38
N GLN A 56 -0.48 11.35 5.79
CA GLN A 56 0.45 11.25 6.90
C GLN A 56 1.87 11.21 6.35
N GLU A 57 2.78 11.94 6.97
CA GLU A 57 4.19 11.92 6.57
C GLU A 57 4.77 10.51 6.68
N GLY A 58 5.28 10.01 5.55
CA GLY A 58 5.88 8.68 5.48
C GLY A 58 4.89 7.51 5.60
N ALA A 59 3.58 7.77 5.46
CA ALA A 59 2.57 6.71 5.44
C ALA A 59 1.43 7.05 4.48
N LYS A 60 0.98 6.07 3.69
CA LYS A 60 -0.05 6.27 2.66
C LYS A 60 -0.88 5.02 2.43
N VAL A 61 -2.17 5.21 2.19
CA VAL A 61 -3.07 4.15 1.73
C VAL A 61 -3.27 4.29 0.23
N PHE A 62 -2.80 3.30 -0.52
CA PHE A 62 -2.99 3.23 -1.96
C PHE A 62 -4.27 2.48 -2.29
N HIS A 63 -5.07 3.05 -3.18
CA HIS A 63 -6.28 2.43 -3.71
C HIS A 63 -5.93 1.50 -4.88
N ALA A 64 -6.46 0.28 -4.85
CA ALA A 64 -6.34 -0.71 -5.92
C ALA A 64 -7.74 -1.08 -6.44
N GLY A 65 -8.41 -2.03 -5.78
CA GLY A 65 -9.76 -2.45 -6.15
C GLY A 65 -10.84 -1.64 -5.41
N THR A 66 -10.93 -0.35 -5.66
CA THR A 66 -11.95 0.55 -5.07
C THR A 66 -12.70 1.32 -6.14
N LYS A 67 -13.88 1.81 -5.80
CA LYS A 67 -14.63 2.82 -6.56
C LYS A 67 -15.35 3.77 -5.61
N ILE A 68 -15.82 4.89 -6.16
CA ILE A 68 -16.75 5.78 -5.44
C ILE A 68 -18.18 5.41 -5.85
N GLU A 69 -19.03 5.18 -4.87
CA GLU A 69 -20.44 4.91 -5.05
C GLU A 69 -21.27 5.71 -4.04
N LYS A 70 -22.17 6.53 -4.53
CA LYS A 70 -23.00 7.45 -3.71
C LYS A 70 -22.17 8.27 -2.73
N GLY A 71 -21.02 8.80 -3.17
CA GLY A 71 -20.11 9.62 -2.37
C GLY A 71 -19.28 8.86 -1.33
N ARG A 72 -19.32 7.53 -1.31
CA ARG A 72 -18.54 6.69 -0.40
C ARG A 72 -17.55 5.83 -1.19
N VAL A 73 -16.40 5.55 -0.60
CA VAL A 73 -15.44 4.59 -1.15
C VAL A 73 -15.92 3.18 -0.82
N VAL A 74 -16.01 2.33 -1.83
CA VAL A 74 -16.45 0.93 -1.69
C VAL A 74 -15.44 -0.02 -2.34
N THR A 75 -15.48 -1.29 -1.92
CA THR A 75 -14.68 -2.35 -2.53
C THR A 75 -15.14 -2.63 -3.96
N ASN A 76 -14.21 -2.84 -4.88
CA ASN A 76 -14.48 -3.18 -6.29
C ASN A 76 -13.45 -4.15 -6.87
N GLY A 77 -12.78 -4.91 -6.05
CA GLY A 77 -11.77 -5.88 -6.47
C GLY A 77 -11.34 -6.78 -5.33
N GLY A 78 -10.57 -7.81 -5.62
CA GLY A 78 -10.07 -8.75 -4.62
C GLY A 78 -8.98 -8.13 -3.74
N ARG A 79 -7.97 -7.49 -4.34
CA ARG A 79 -7.00 -6.65 -3.63
C ARG A 79 -7.53 -5.23 -3.63
N VAL A 80 -7.91 -4.73 -2.47
CA VAL A 80 -8.71 -3.50 -2.33
C VAL A 80 -7.83 -2.28 -2.06
N LEU A 81 -6.97 -2.38 -1.04
CA LEU A 81 -6.07 -1.31 -0.60
C LEU A 81 -4.66 -1.86 -0.35
N CYS A 82 -3.68 -0.97 -0.31
CA CYS A 82 -2.36 -1.25 0.22
C CYS A 82 -1.97 -0.14 1.22
N ALA A 83 -1.91 -0.47 2.49
CA ALA A 83 -1.38 0.42 3.53
C ALA A 83 0.14 0.33 3.53
N THR A 84 0.79 1.44 3.20
CA THR A 84 2.26 1.51 3.04
C THR A 84 2.84 2.55 3.99
N ALA A 85 3.95 2.20 4.62
CA ALA A 85 4.68 3.14 5.47
C ALA A 85 6.19 3.04 5.26
N LEU A 86 6.86 4.16 5.55
CA LEU A 86 8.31 4.28 5.61
C LEU A 86 8.77 4.22 7.07
N GLY A 87 9.96 3.68 7.29
CA GLY A 87 10.63 3.64 8.59
C GLY A 87 12.14 3.60 8.44
N LEU A 88 12.88 3.94 9.46
CA LEU A 88 14.35 3.82 9.45
C LEU A 88 14.78 2.37 9.34
N THR A 89 13.94 1.44 9.83
CA THR A 89 14.11 0.01 9.72
C THR A 89 12.86 -0.63 9.10
N VAL A 90 12.97 -1.87 8.61
CA VAL A 90 11.79 -2.63 8.14
C VAL A 90 10.82 -2.89 9.30
N GLY A 91 11.36 -3.12 10.51
CA GLY A 91 10.55 -3.28 11.72
C GLY A 91 9.69 -2.06 12.02
N GLU A 92 10.23 -0.87 11.92
CA GLU A 92 9.51 0.40 12.09
C GLU A 92 8.49 0.63 10.98
N ALA A 93 8.88 0.45 9.72
CA ALA A 93 7.95 0.54 8.58
C ALA A 93 6.78 -0.44 8.71
N LYS A 94 7.05 -1.68 9.18
CA LYS A 94 6.04 -2.69 9.46
C LYS A 94 5.06 -2.21 10.53
N ALA A 95 5.52 -1.75 11.68
CA ALA A 95 4.67 -1.30 12.77
C ALA A 95 3.70 -0.20 12.30
N ARG A 96 4.22 0.82 11.61
CA ARG A 96 3.44 1.93 11.06
C ARG A 96 2.43 1.50 9.98
N ALA A 97 2.81 0.56 9.09
CA ALA A 97 1.89 0.04 8.07
C ALA A 97 0.72 -0.73 8.70
N TYR A 98 0.97 -1.52 9.75
CA TYR A 98 -0.09 -2.23 10.47
C TYR A 98 -0.99 -1.27 11.27
N GLU A 99 -0.46 -0.22 11.85
CA GLU A 99 -1.26 0.82 12.52
C GLU A 99 -2.28 1.44 11.55
N LEU A 100 -1.89 1.70 10.29
CA LEU A 100 -2.82 2.13 9.25
C LEU A 100 -3.92 1.10 8.98
N THR A 101 -3.58 -0.20 8.90
CA THR A 101 -4.58 -1.25 8.62
C THR A 101 -5.60 -1.38 9.74
N GLU A 102 -5.18 -1.16 10.99
CA GLU A 102 -6.06 -1.28 12.16
C GLU A 102 -7.18 -0.24 12.18
N GLY A 103 -6.99 0.91 11.55
CA GLY A 103 -8.01 1.96 11.41
C GLY A 103 -9.06 1.66 10.33
N ILE A 104 -8.74 0.85 9.33
CA ILE A 104 -9.55 0.66 8.11
C ILE A 104 -10.42 -0.59 8.23
N ARG A 105 -11.71 -0.48 7.89
CA ARG A 105 -12.70 -1.57 8.02
C ARG A 105 -13.67 -1.63 6.85
N TRP A 106 -14.03 -2.83 6.46
CA TRP A 106 -15.22 -3.23 5.70
C TRP A 106 -15.59 -4.67 6.05
N ASP A 107 -16.71 -5.16 5.57
CA ASP A 107 -17.16 -6.53 5.91
C ASP A 107 -16.18 -7.58 5.40
N ARG A 108 -15.76 -8.46 6.28
CA ARG A 108 -14.78 -9.54 6.04
C ARG A 108 -13.45 -9.07 5.44
N VAL A 109 -12.98 -7.84 5.79
CA VAL A 109 -11.64 -7.39 5.45
C VAL A 109 -10.59 -8.41 5.90
N TYR A 110 -9.66 -8.73 5.01
CA TYR A 110 -8.58 -9.67 5.29
C TYR A 110 -7.22 -9.07 4.93
N TYR A 111 -6.26 -9.26 5.79
CA TYR A 111 -4.84 -9.00 5.51
C TYR A 111 -3.97 -9.96 6.33
N ARG A 112 -2.77 -10.25 5.82
CA ARG A 112 -1.80 -11.08 6.54
C ARG A 112 -1.19 -10.29 7.67
N THR A 113 -0.95 -10.96 8.79
CA THR A 113 -0.34 -10.37 10.00
C THR A 113 1.18 -10.58 10.09
N ASP A 114 1.76 -11.34 9.15
CA ASP A 114 3.16 -11.74 9.14
C ASP A 114 4.01 -11.08 8.04
N ILE A 115 3.50 -10.04 7.36
CA ILE A 115 4.23 -9.35 6.30
C ILE A 115 5.55 -8.78 6.85
N GLY A 116 6.63 -8.97 6.09
CA GLY A 116 7.96 -8.46 6.43
C GLY A 116 8.71 -9.24 7.52
N TYR A 117 8.17 -10.31 8.08
CA TYR A 117 8.82 -11.02 9.20
C TYR A 117 10.24 -11.52 8.89
N ARG A 118 10.50 -11.96 7.65
CA ARG A 118 11.83 -12.41 7.24
C ARG A 118 12.83 -11.26 7.13
N ALA A 119 12.38 -10.10 6.68
CA ALA A 119 13.22 -8.92 6.56
C ALA A 119 13.58 -8.38 7.95
N VAL A 120 12.58 -8.28 8.84
CA VAL A 120 12.80 -7.89 10.25
C VAL A 120 13.78 -8.84 10.93
N ALA A 121 13.66 -10.15 10.71
CA ALA A 121 14.59 -11.12 11.30
C ALA A 121 16.05 -11.00 10.78
N ARG A 122 16.28 -10.31 9.67
CA ARG A 122 17.62 -10.06 9.12
C ARG A 122 18.23 -8.74 9.61
N GLU A 123 17.43 -7.85 10.18
CA GLU A 123 17.89 -6.57 10.75
C GLU A 123 18.49 -6.74 12.16
N GLY A 124 18.13 -7.79 12.84
CA GLY A 124 18.65 -8.21 14.16
C GLY A 124 19.64 -9.34 14.03
#